data_3767c9b826854710f88a561d80c3341e
#
_entry.id   3767c9b826854710f88a561d80c3341e
#
_cell.length_a   1.000
_cell.length_b   1.000
_cell.length_c   1.000
_cell.angle_alpha   90.00
_cell.angle_beta   90.00
_cell.angle_gamma   90.00
#
_symmetry.space_group_name_H-M   'P 1'
#
loop_
_entity.id
_entity.type
_entity.pdbx_description
1 polymer ?
#
loop_
_entity_poly.entity_id
_entity_poly.type
_entity_poly.pdbx_seq_one_letter_code
_entity_poly.pdbx_strand_id
1 'polypeptide(L)'
;AALPAQAQKNYGPGVTDTEIKLGQTVAYSGPGSAYSMVGRMSVAYFKMLNETKGGINGRKLNLLSLDDAYTPPKTVEVTRKLVESDQVLAMVNSMGTAMQVSVQKYLNSKQVPQLLFYASSPGLHDAKATPWTVPFSFAYNIEGGIYGKHILQAKPNAKIGVLYQNDDVGRSYLKGFRDALGAKAATMIVKEASQEVSDPTVDSQILQLQAAGADTLLVFTSNKAGAQAIRKVGSIGWK
;
A
#
# COMPACT_ATOMS: atom_id res chain seq x y z
N ALA A 1 3.10 33.05 49.37
CA ALA A 1 2.56 32.90 48.02
C ALA A 1 2.72 31.42 47.62
N ALA A 2 1.62 30.64 47.51
CA ALA A 2 1.66 29.29 47.00
C ALA A 2 1.87 29.35 45.48
N LEU A 3 2.93 28.72 44.97
CA LEU A 3 3.09 28.49 43.54
C LEU A 3 1.94 27.62 43.05
N PRO A 4 1.29 27.94 41.92
CA PRO A 4 0.27 27.07 41.38
C PRO A 4 0.91 25.72 41.06
N ALA A 5 0.37 24.64 41.62
CA ALA A 5 0.74 23.28 41.25
C ALA A 5 0.40 23.11 39.78
N GLN A 6 1.40 23.13 38.89
CA GLN A 6 1.22 22.73 37.48
C GLN A 6 0.85 21.25 37.49
N ALA A 7 -0.38 20.95 37.10
CA ALA A 7 -0.80 19.56 36.90
C ALA A 7 0.20 18.91 35.93
N GLN A 8 0.89 17.87 36.41
CA GLN A 8 1.84 17.14 35.60
C GLN A 8 1.08 16.50 34.43
N LYS A 9 1.33 17.00 33.21
CA LYS A 9 0.70 16.47 32.01
C LYS A 9 1.21 15.04 31.78
N ASN A 10 0.31 14.08 31.78
CA ASN A 10 0.65 12.69 31.52
C ASN A 10 0.42 12.39 30.04
N TYR A 11 1.49 12.39 29.24
CA TYR A 11 1.44 12.04 27.82
C TYR A 11 1.73 10.56 27.61
N GLY A 12 1.04 9.96 26.64
CA GLY A 12 1.39 8.63 26.12
C GLY A 12 2.71 8.63 25.33
N PRO A 13 3.15 7.45 24.87
CA PRO A 13 4.37 7.34 24.07
C PRO A 13 4.36 8.30 22.85
N GLY A 14 5.52 8.85 22.52
CA GLY A 14 5.70 9.70 21.35
C GLY A 14 5.14 11.11 21.44
N VAL A 15 4.63 11.55 22.61
CA VAL A 15 4.07 12.90 22.76
C VAL A 15 4.76 13.62 23.91
N THR A 16 5.12 14.88 23.69
CA THR A 16 5.62 15.82 24.69
C THR A 16 4.89 17.17 24.56
N ASP A 17 5.25 18.13 25.37
CA ASP A 17 4.74 19.51 25.24
C ASP A 17 5.11 20.15 23.90
N THR A 18 6.19 19.70 23.25
CA THR A 18 6.77 20.34 22.07
C THR A 18 6.87 19.45 20.83
N GLU A 19 6.62 18.13 20.98
CA GLU A 19 6.84 17.15 19.90
C GLU A 19 5.74 16.09 19.86
N ILE A 20 5.40 15.64 18.63
CA ILE A 20 4.67 14.41 18.33
C ILE A 20 5.59 13.56 17.44
N LYS A 21 5.96 12.37 17.92
CA LYS A 21 6.82 11.43 17.23
C LYS A 21 5.98 10.38 16.50
N LEU A 22 6.19 10.24 15.20
CA LEU A 22 5.48 9.30 14.32
C LEU A 22 6.48 8.36 13.65
N GLY A 23 6.06 7.12 13.39
CA GLY A 23 6.84 6.12 12.68
C GLY A 23 6.33 5.87 11.27
N GLN A 24 7.24 5.54 10.36
CA GLN A 24 6.91 5.13 8.99
C GLN A 24 7.89 4.07 8.51
N THR A 25 7.40 3.08 7.77
CA THR A 25 8.22 2.13 7.02
C THR A 25 7.94 2.28 5.53
N VAL A 26 9.00 2.42 4.73
CA VAL A 26 8.92 2.61 3.28
C VAL A 26 10.13 1.95 2.61
N ALA A 27 9.95 1.41 1.43
CA ALA A 27 11.05 0.86 0.63
C ALA A 27 11.90 1.99 0.02
N TYR A 28 12.94 2.42 0.72
CA TYR A 28 13.96 3.31 0.15
C TYR A 28 14.97 2.54 -0.71
N SER A 29 15.10 1.25 -0.48
CA SER A 29 15.92 0.32 -1.25
C SER A 29 15.12 -0.91 -1.70
N GLY A 30 15.78 -1.87 -2.38
CA GLY A 30 15.18 -3.13 -2.81
C GLY A 30 14.21 -2.99 -3.99
N PRO A 31 13.43 -4.05 -4.29
CA PRO A 31 12.58 -4.11 -5.48
C PRO A 31 11.43 -3.10 -5.48
N GLY A 32 11.03 -2.62 -4.30
CA GLY A 32 9.99 -1.60 -4.12
C GLY A 32 10.51 -0.17 -4.09
N SER A 33 11.79 0.11 -4.38
CA SER A 33 12.41 1.43 -4.23
C SER A 33 11.75 2.55 -5.06
N ALA A 34 11.01 2.22 -6.11
CA ALA A 34 10.18 3.18 -6.85
C ALA A 34 9.11 3.86 -5.96
N TYR A 35 8.72 3.21 -4.87
CA TYR A 35 7.77 3.76 -3.88
C TYR A 35 8.42 4.66 -2.82
N SER A 36 9.75 4.85 -2.83
CA SER A 36 10.46 5.71 -1.89
C SER A 36 9.92 7.15 -1.86
N MET A 37 9.27 7.58 -2.94
CA MET A 37 8.64 8.89 -3.03
C MET A 37 7.58 9.10 -1.95
N VAL A 38 6.83 8.06 -1.55
CA VAL A 38 5.84 8.13 -0.46
C VAL A 38 6.49 8.63 0.84
N GLY A 39 7.62 8.02 1.21
CA GLY A 39 8.36 8.45 2.41
C GLY A 39 8.97 9.85 2.28
N ARG A 40 9.61 10.12 1.14
CA ARG A 40 10.24 11.43 0.89
C ARG A 40 9.22 12.57 0.93
N MET A 41 8.05 12.40 0.33
CA MET A 41 6.97 13.39 0.35
C MET A 41 6.38 13.57 1.75
N SER A 42 6.19 12.48 2.51
CA SER A 42 5.72 12.58 3.90
C SER A 42 6.68 13.36 4.77
N VAL A 43 7.99 13.08 4.68
CA VAL A 43 9.05 13.83 5.41
C VAL A 43 9.05 15.31 5.03
N ALA A 44 9.00 15.59 3.73
CA ALA A 44 8.99 16.97 3.23
C ALA A 44 7.74 17.74 3.68
N TYR A 45 6.56 17.09 3.65
CA TYR A 45 5.30 17.68 4.08
C TYR A 45 5.31 18.02 5.58
N PHE A 46 5.75 17.12 6.44
CA PHE A 46 5.81 17.38 7.88
C PHE A 46 6.86 18.44 8.22
N LYS A 47 7.99 18.46 7.49
CA LYS A 47 8.96 19.54 7.61
C LYS A 47 8.32 20.90 7.27
N MET A 48 7.63 20.99 6.14
CA MET A 48 6.89 22.19 5.73
C MET A 48 5.87 22.64 6.79
N LEU A 49 5.07 21.73 7.34
CA LEU A 49 4.11 22.04 8.41
C LEU A 49 4.82 22.62 9.65
N ASN A 50 5.94 22.03 10.04
CA ASN A 50 6.72 22.50 11.16
C ASN A 50 7.28 23.91 10.95
N GLU A 51 7.74 24.20 9.74
CA GLU A 51 8.33 25.50 9.38
C GLU A 51 7.27 26.59 9.20
N THR A 52 6.16 26.28 8.52
CA THR A 52 5.17 27.29 8.12
C THR A 52 4.04 27.47 9.14
N LYS A 53 3.71 26.42 9.92
CA LYS A 53 2.60 26.43 10.88
C LYS A 53 3.03 26.23 12.34
N GLY A 54 4.32 26.01 12.59
CA GLY A 54 4.82 25.69 13.94
C GLY A 54 4.49 24.29 14.42
N GLY A 55 4.05 23.40 13.51
CA GLY A 55 3.55 22.06 13.83
C GLY A 55 2.06 22.04 14.11
N ILE A 56 1.61 21.18 15.02
CA ILE A 56 0.21 21.03 15.40
C ILE A 56 0.02 21.40 16.88
N ASN A 57 -0.79 22.39 17.15
CA ASN A 57 -1.04 22.91 18.50
C ASN A 57 0.28 23.17 19.29
N GLY A 58 1.26 23.78 18.63
CA GLY A 58 2.56 24.12 19.21
C GLY A 58 3.55 22.94 19.30
N ARG A 59 3.18 21.75 18.84
CA ARG A 59 4.06 20.56 18.80
C ARG A 59 4.60 20.33 17.41
N LYS A 60 5.92 20.15 17.30
CA LYS A 60 6.56 19.73 16.04
C LYS A 60 6.25 18.28 15.73
N LEU A 61 6.01 17.98 14.46
CA LEU A 61 5.87 16.61 13.98
C LEU A 61 7.26 16.04 13.67
N ASN A 62 7.64 14.95 14.32
CA ASN A 62 8.89 14.24 14.09
C ASN A 62 8.56 12.89 13.44
N LEU A 63 8.75 12.77 12.13
CA LEU A 63 8.52 11.54 11.38
C LEU A 63 9.83 10.76 11.26
N LEU A 64 9.89 9.61 11.93
CA LEU A 64 10.96 8.61 11.79
C LEU A 64 10.61 7.67 10.65
N SER A 65 11.11 7.96 9.45
CA SER A 65 10.86 7.17 8.24
C SER A 65 12.03 6.23 7.97
N LEU A 66 11.81 4.91 8.09
CA LEU A 66 12.84 3.88 8.00
C LEU A 66 12.68 3.01 6.75
N ASP A 67 13.83 2.58 6.20
CA ASP A 67 13.87 1.65 5.06
C ASP A 67 13.55 0.22 5.50
N ASP A 68 12.54 -0.38 4.85
CA ASP A 68 12.19 -1.79 5.02
C ASP A 68 12.60 -2.68 3.84
N ALA A 69 13.28 -2.11 2.85
CA ALA A 69 13.74 -2.79 1.63
C ALA A 69 12.63 -3.55 0.87
N TYR A 70 11.36 -3.20 1.11
CA TYR A 70 10.18 -3.90 0.59
C TYR A 70 10.13 -5.39 0.99
N THR A 71 10.52 -5.72 2.21
CA THR A 71 10.50 -7.10 2.72
C THR A 71 9.81 -7.20 4.08
N PRO A 72 8.84 -8.14 4.27
CA PRO A 72 8.12 -8.27 5.53
C PRO A 72 9.03 -8.50 6.76
N PRO A 73 10.10 -9.34 6.69
CA PRO A 73 10.99 -9.50 7.85
C PRO A 73 11.64 -8.19 8.30
N LYS A 74 12.12 -7.37 7.35
CA LYS A 74 12.72 -6.08 7.66
C LYS A 74 11.68 -5.09 8.18
N THR A 75 10.48 -5.10 7.61
CA THR A 75 9.37 -4.27 8.12
C THR A 75 9.06 -4.58 9.58
N VAL A 76 9.01 -5.87 9.95
CA VAL A 76 8.79 -6.29 11.35
C VAL A 76 9.91 -5.77 12.25
N GLU A 77 11.17 -5.93 11.84
CA GLU A 77 12.35 -5.44 12.60
C GLU A 77 12.26 -3.94 12.87
N VAL A 78 12.12 -3.14 11.80
CA VAL A 78 12.14 -1.68 11.94
C VAL A 78 10.87 -1.13 12.59
N THR A 79 9.72 -1.80 12.43
CA THR A 79 8.49 -1.44 13.15
C THR A 79 8.65 -1.67 14.65
N ARG A 80 9.25 -2.79 15.07
CA ARG A 80 9.54 -3.02 16.50
C ARG A 80 10.47 -1.98 17.06
N LYS A 81 11.51 -1.59 16.32
CA LYS A 81 12.40 -0.51 16.73
C LYS A 81 11.63 0.80 16.95
N LEU A 82 10.77 1.18 15.98
CA LEU A 82 9.96 2.40 16.08
C LEU A 82 9.03 2.38 17.30
N VAL A 83 8.40 1.24 17.59
CA VAL A 83 7.44 1.11 18.69
C VAL A 83 8.14 0.95 20.05
N GLU A 84 9.13 0.06 20.14
CA GLU A 84 9.69 -0.35 21.43
C GLU A 84 10.86 0.55 21.87
N SER A 85 11.70 0.98 20.94
CA SER A 85 12.89 1.81 21.22
C SER A 85 12.61 3.30 21.03
N ASP A 86 12.05 3.67 19.87
CA ASP A 86 11.81 5.07 19.53
C ASP A 86 10.51 5.60 20.15
N GLN A 87 9.61 4.71 20.59
CA GLN A 87 8.35 5.01 21.29
C GLN A 87 7.47 5.98 20.47
N VAL A 88 7.21 5.67 19.21
CA VAL A 88 6.31 6.48 18.37
C VAL A 88 4.86 6.42 18.84
N LEU A 89 4.13 7.52 18.68
CA LEU A 89 2.70 7.61 18.97
C LEU A 89 1.88 6.70 18.05
N ALA A 90 2.22 6.69 16.77
CA ALA A 90 1.51 5.95 15.73
C ALA A 90 2.44 5.65 14.56
N MET A 91 2.11 4.61 13.80
CA MET A 91 2.66 4.36 12.45
C MET A 91 1.77 5.06 11.42
N VAL A 92 2.34 5.86 10.53
CA VAL A 92 1.59 6.65 9.56
C VAL A 92 2.17 6.53 8.14
N ASN A 93 1.30 6.50 7.13
CA ASN A 93 1.70 6.52 5.71
C ASN A 93 2.77 5.47 5.32
N SER A 94 2.88 4.37 6.04
CA SER A 94 3.74 3.25 5.67
C SER A 94 3.29 2.62 4.35
N MET A 95 4.18 1.89 3.65
CA MET A 95 3.91 1.43 2.31
C MET A 95 4.13 -0.08 2.15
N GLY A 96 3.23 -0.72 1.37
CA GLY A 96 3.37 -2.10 0.93
C GLY A 96 2.47 -3.10 1.64
N THR A 97 1.71 -3.87 0.87
CA THR A 97 0.64 -4.73 1.41
C THR A 97 1.17 -5.84 2.29
N ALA A 98 2.09 -6.67 1.81
CA ALA A 98 2.68 -7.75 2.60
C ALA A 98 3.39 -7.20 3.85
N MET A 99 4.02 -6.03 3.74
CA MET A 99 4.66 -5.32 4.83
C MET A 99 3.66 -4.93 5.92
N GLN A 100 2.55 -4.26 5.54
CA GLN A 100 1.55 -3.80 6.50
C GLN A 100 0.76 -4.95 7.15
N VAL A 101 0.48 -6.01 6.40
CA VAL A 101 -0.11 -7.25 6.93
C VAL A 101 0.81 -7.90 7.98
N SER A 102 2.12 -7.94 7.73
CA SER A 102 3.09 -8.58 8.63
C SER A 102 3.18 -7.94 10.02
N VAL A 103 2.86 -6.66 10.14
CA VAL A 103 2.93 -5.91 11.41
C VAL A 103 1.56 -5.62 12.04
N GLN A 104 0.45 -5.86 11.33
CA GLN A 104 -0.89 -5.51 11.78
C GLN A 104 -1.25 -6.09 13.15
N LYS A 105 -1.07 -7.40 13.33
CA LYS A 105 -1.38 -8.07 14.61
C LYS A 105 -0.53 -7.53 15.76
N TYR A 106 0.76 -7.31 15.51
CA TYR A 106 1.68 -6.77 16.48
C TYR A 106 1.26 -5.36 16.91
N LEU A 107 1.02 -4.45 15.97
CA LEU A 107 0.60 -3.08 16.25
C LEU A 107 -0.73 -3.04 17.02
N ASN A 108 -1.71 -3.88 16.61
CA ASN A 108 -2.98 -3.99 17.33
C ASN A 108 -2.79 -4.53 18.76
N SER A 109 -1.93 -5.52 18.99
CA SER A 109 -1.64 -6.03 20.34
C SER A 109 -0.94 -5.01 21.24
N LYS A 110 -0.18 -4.09 20.67
CA LYS A 110 0.49 -2.99 21.36
C LYS A 110 -0.38 -1.73 21.48
N GLN A 111 -1.58 -1.74 20.88
CA GLN A 111 -2.47 -0.57 20.81
C GLN A 111 -1.79 0.65 20.15
N VAL A 112 -0.89 0.41 19.19
CA VAL A 112 -0.24 1.45 18.40
C VAL A 112 -1.03 1.64 17.11
N PRO A 113 -1.57 2.83 16.84
CA PRO A 113 -2.33 3.09 15.62
C PRO A 113 -1.49 2.88 14.36
N GLN A 114 -2.04 2.15 13.39
CA GLN A 114 -1.51 1.95 12.04
C GLN A 114 -2.41 2.72 11.08
N LEU A 115 -1.99 3.92 10.67
CA LEU A 115 -2.87 4.89 10.06
C LEU A 115 -2.47 5.23 8.62
N LEU A 116 -3.49 5.31 7.75
CA LEU A 116 -3.40 5.90 6.41
C LEU A 116 -2.25 5.33 5.56
N PHE A 117 -1.94 4.06 5.74
CA PHE A 117 -0.87 3.37 5.03
C PHE A 117 -1.31 2.98 3.60
N TYR A 118 -0.33 2.87 2.72
CA TYR A 118 -0.52 2.53 1.30
C TYR A 118 -0.53 1.01 1.10
N ALA A 119 -1.63 0.39 1.49
CA ALA A 119 -1.93 -1.03 1.32
C ALA A 119 -3.42 -1.25 1.55
N SER A 120 -4.05 -2.15 0.80
CA SER A 120 -5.51 -2.30 0.84
C SER A 120 -6.00 -3.72 0.58
N SER A 121 -5.26 -4.76 1.04
CA SER A 121 -5.84 -6.11 1.02
C SER A 121 -7.06 -6.18 1.94
N PRO A 122 -8.07 -7.02 1.63
CA PRO A 122 -9.32 -7.08 2.41
C PRO A 122 -9.12 -7.29 3.92
N GLY A 123 -8.10 -8.07 4.33
CA GLY A 123 -7.80 -8.33 5.74
C GLY A 123 -7.33 -7.10 6.53
N LEU A 124 -6.93 -6.02 5.86
CA LEU A 124 -6.55 -4.76 6.50
C LEU A 124 -7.78 -3.87 6.82
N HIS A 125 -8.98 -4.25 6.40
CA HIS A 125 -10.21 -3.48 6.56
C HIS A 125 -11.18 -4.05 7.62
N ASP A 126 -10.76 -5.05 8.39
CA ASP A 126 -11.58 -5.60 9.47
C ASP A 126 -11.41 -4.79 10.77
N ALA A 127 -12.19 -3.73 10.89
CA ALA A 127 -12.14 -2.85 12.07
C ALA A 127 -12.56 -3.55 13.38
N LYS A 128 -13.26 -4.70 13.32
CA LYS A 128 -13.62 -5.47 14.52
C LYS A 128 -12.44 -6.29 15.01
N ALA A 129 -11.74 -6.97 14.10
CA ALA A 129 -10.57 -7.77 14.44
C ALA A 129 -9.33 -6.91 14.72
N THR A 130 -9.21 -5.76 14.04
CA THR A 130 -8.01 -4.90 14.10
C THR A 130 -8.37 -3.41 14.25
N PRO A 131 -8.90 -3.01 15.43
CA PRO A 131 -9.44 -1.67 15.66
C PRO A 131 -8.40 -0.54 15.61
N TRP A 132 -7.10 -0.87 15.69
CA TRP A 132 -5.99 0.09 15.60
C TRP A 132 -5.45 0.24 14.17
N THR A 133 -6.13 -0.36 13.17
CA THR A 133 -5.72 -0.34 11.77
C THR A 133 -6.70 0.47 10.94
N VAL A 134 -6.23 1.55 10.30
CA VAL A 134 -7.03 2.40 9.42
C VAL A 134 -6.29 2.60 8.09
N PRO A 135 -6.66 1.88 7.02
CA PRO A 135 -6.04 2.03 5.70
C PRO A 135 -6.40 3.37 5.04
N PHE A 136 -5.59 3.76 4.04
CA PHE A 136 -5.81 5.00 3.29
C PHE A 136 -6.96 4.91 2.27
N SER A 137 -7.10 3.75 1.59
CA SER A 137 -8.05 3.55 0.51
C SER A 137 -8.95 2.33 0.78
N PHE A 138 -9.99 2.17 -0.02
CA PHE A 138 -10.84 0.97 0.01
C PHE A 138 -10.11 -0.28 -0.51
N ALA A 139 -10.62 -1.47 -0.16
CA ALA A 139 -9.96 -2.73 -0.46
C ALA A 139 -9.85 -3.00 -1.97
N TYR A 140 -8.74 -3.62 -2.38
CA TYR A 140 -8.42 -3.90 -3.80
C TYR A 140 -9.50 -4.71 -4.53
N ASN A 141 -10.19 -5.61 -3.86
CA ASN A 141 -11.30 -6.35 -4.46
C ASN A 141 -12.49 -5.45 -4.82
N ILE A 142 -12.71 -4.35 -4.10
CA ILE A 142 -13.74 -3.36 -4.45
C ILE A 142 -13.34 -2.65 -5.74
N GLU A 143 -12.08 -2.22 -5.85
CA GLU A 143 -11.56 -1.57 -7.05
C GLU A 143 -11.57 -2.52 -8.25
N GLY A 144 -11.12 -3.76 -8.09
CA GLY A 144 -11.24 -4.80 -9.11
C GLY A 144 -12.68 -5.01 -9.57
N GLY A 145 -13.63 -4.97 -8.63
CA GLY A 145 -15.06 -5.05 -8.92
C GLY A 145 -15.58 -3.87 -9.75
N ILE A 146 -15.06 -2.67 -9.52
CA ILE A 146 -15.42 -1.48 -10.31
C ILE A 146 -14.95 -1.68 -11.77
N TYR A 147 -13.72 -2.14 -11.99
CA TYR A 147 -13.23 -2.44 -13.33
C TYR A 147 -14.04 -3.52 -14.03
N GLY A 148 -14.43 -4.58 -13.32
CA GLY A 148 -15.29 -5.64 -13.87
C GLY A 148 -16.65 -5.10 -14.33
N LYS A 149 -17.31 -4.29 -13.52
CA LYS A 149 -18.58 -3.64 -13.88
C LYS A 149 -18.42 -2.70 -15.08
N HIS A 150 -17.34 -1.93 -15.11
CA HIS A 150 -17.06 -1.02 -16.22
C HIS A 150 -16.87 -1.78 -17.55
N ILE A 151 -16.09 -2.85 -17.55
CA ILE A 151 -15.86 -3.66 -18.76
C ILE A 151 -17.15 -4.32 -19.25
N LEU A 152 -17.99 -4.83 -18.34
CA LEU A 152 -19.29 -5.41 -18.73
C LEU A 152 -20.19 -4.41 -19.47
N GLN A 153 -20.09 -3.14 -19.12
CA GLN A 153 -20.85 -2.06 -19.79
C GLN A 153 -20.20 -1.59 -21.07
N ALA A 154 -18.88 -1.33 -21.03
CA ALA A 154 -18.18 -0.69 -22.13
C ALA A 154 -17.76 -1.67 -23.25
N LYS A 155 -17.44 -2.92 -22.88
CA LYS A 155 -16.95 -3.97 -23.80
C LYS A 155 -17.47 -5.35 -23.39
N PRO A 156 -18.77 -5.64 -23.54
CA PRO A 156 -19.42 -6.86 -23.01
C PRO A 156 -18.91 -8.17 -23.66
N ASN A 157 -18.19 -8.08 -24.78
CA ASN A 157 -17.62 -9.21 -25.52
C ASN A 157 -16.08 -9.18 -25.52
N ALA A 158 -15.45 -8.40 -24.63
CA ALA A 158 -14.00 -8.32 -24.57
C ALA A 158 -13.35 -9.67 -24.28
N LYS A 159 -12.23 -9.92 -24.93
CA LYS A 159 -11.29 -11.00 -24.64
C LYS A 159 -10.18 -10.46 -23.74
N ILE A 160 -10.25 -10.75 -22.47
CA ILE A 160 -9.45 -10.08 -21.46
C ILE A 160 -8.22 -10.89 -21.13
N GLY A 161 -7.04 -10.27 -21.30
CA GLY A 161 -5.79 -10.74 -20.72
C GLY A 161 -5.52 -10.02 -19.39
N VAL A 162 -5.18 -10.75 -18.34
CA VAL A 162 -4.88 -10.16 -17.03
C VAL A 162 -3.42 -10.40 -16.68
N LEU A 163 -2.65 -9.32 -16.50
CA LEU A 163 -1.35 -9.34 -15.86
C LEU A 163 -1.53 -8.98 -14.39
N TYR A 164 -1.11 -9.83 -13.46
CA TYR A 164 -1.25 -9.55 -12.04
C TYR A 164 -0.01 -9.90 -11.23
N GLN A 165 0.23 -9.14 -10.16
CA GLN A 165 1.28 -9.42 -9.18
C GLN A 165 0.89 -10.67 -8.36
N ASN A 166 1.82 -11.62 -8.21
CA ASN A 166 1.56 -12.92 -7.55
C ASN A 166 1.61 -12.81 -6.02
N ASP A 167 0.83 -11.89 -5.47
CA ASP A 167 0.68 -11.68 -4.03
C ASP A 167 -0.75 -11.23 -3.69
N ASP A 168 -0.95 -10.76 -2.45
CA ASP A 168 -2.26 -10.29 -1.99
C ASP A 168 -2.80 -9.09 -2.78
N VAL A 169 -1.94 -8.26 -3.37
CA VAL A 169 -2.36 -7.12 -4.21
C VAL A 169 -3.05 -7.63 -5.46
N GLY A 170 -2.31 -8.32 -6.33
CA GLY A 170 -2.83 -8.76 -7.62
C GLY A 170 -3.97 -9.76 -7.48
N ARG A 171 -3.87 -10.69 -6.53
CA ARG A 171 -4.94 -11.69 -6.28
C ARG A 171 -6.22 -11.06 -5.78
N SER A 172 -6.15 -10.01 -4.93
CA SER A 172 -7.34 -9.32 -4.44
C SER A 172 -8.05 -8.54 -5.55
N TYR A 173 -7.30 -7.83 -6.38
CA TYR A 173 -7.84 -7.18 -7.57
C TYR A 173 -8.52 -8.19 -8.51
N LEU A 174 -7.79 -9.26 -8.85
CA LEU A 174 -8.29 -10.31 -9.74
C LEU A 174 -9.56 -10.97 -9.21
N LYS A 175 -9.60 -11.25 -7.89
CA LYS A 175 -10.81 -11.80 -7.25
C LYS A 175 -12.00 -10.85 -7.41
N GLY A 176 -11.86 -9.59 -7.05
CA GLY A 176 -12.94 -8.61 -7.18
C GLY A 176 -13.40 -8.42 -8.62
N PHE A 177 -12.46 -8.45 -9.56
CA PHE A 177 -12.75 -8.39 -10.98
C PHE A 177 -13.57 -9.60 -11.46
N ARG A 178 -13.15 -10.82 -11.11
CA ARG A 178 -13.88 -12.05 -11.44
C ARG A 178 -15.28 -12.09 -10.80
N ASP A 179 -15.38 -11.70 -9.53
CA ASP A 179 -16.66 -11.66 -8.82
C ASP A 179 -17.66 -10.73 -9.54
N ALA A 180 -17.20 -9.60 -10.04
CA ALA A 180 -18.03 -8.63 -10.78
C ALA A 180 -18.45 -9.13 -12.17
N LEU A 181 -17.59 -9.89 -12.86
CA LEU A 181 -17.93 -10.52 -14.14
C LEU A 181 -18.93 -11.68 -13.97
N GLY A 182 -18.96 -12.32 -12.80
CA GLY A 182 -19.81 -13.47 -12.52
C GLY A 182 -19.54 -14.64 -13.49
N ALA A 183 -20.60 -15.24 -14.03
CA ALA A 183 -20.49 -16.35 -14.98
C ALA A 183 -19.70 -15.99 -16.27
N LYS A 184 -19.68 -14.71 -16.66
CA LYS A 184 -18.93 -14.24 -17.83
C LYS A 184 -17.42 -14.29 -17.65
N ALA A 185 -16.91 -14.38 -16.41
CA ALA A 185 -15.47 -14.48 -16.16
C ALA A 185 -14.82 -15.64 -16.94
N ALA A 186 -15.49 -16.80 -17.00
CA ALA A 186 -14.97 -17.99 -17.68
C ALA A 186 -14.83 -17.82 -19.21
N THR A 187 -15.60 -16.94 -19.81
CA THR A 187 -15.59 -16.72 -21.26
C THR A 187 -14.84 -15.46 -21.66
N MET A 188 -14.85 -14.43 -20.81
CA MET A 188 -14.20 -13.15 -21.10
C MET A 188 -12.70 -13.16 -20.74
N ILE A 189 -12.29 -13.80 -19.63
CA ILE A 189 -10.86 -13.88 -19.27
C ILE A 189 -10.23 -15.03 -20.05
N VAL A 190 -9.55 -14.68 -21.15
CA VAL A 190 -8.92 -15.67 -22.02
C VAL A 190 -7.57 -16.16 -21.49
N LYS A 191 -6.86 -15.34 -20.72
CA LYS A 191 -5.58 -15.69 -20.12
C LYS A 191 -5.26 -14.81 -18.92
N GLU A 192 -4.67 -15.42 -17.90
CA GLU A 192 -4.04 -14.75 -16.77
C GLU A 192 -2.56 -15.08 -16.76
N ALA A 193 -1.74 -14.07 -16.46
CA ALA A 193 -0.30 -14.21 -16.33
C ALA A 193 0.15 -13.49 -15.07
N SER A 194 0.79 -14.23 -14.16
CA SER A 194 1.34 -13.67 -12.94
C SER A 194 2.78 -13.21 -13.14
N GLN A 195 3.21 -12.26 -12.29
CA GLN A 195 4.59 -11.82 -12.16
C GLN A 195 4.98 -11.65 -10.69
N GLU A 196 6.25 -11.84 -10.38
CA GLU A 196 6.80 -11.56 -9.06
C GLU A 196 7.36 -10.13 -9.01
N VAL A 197 7.32 -9.48 -7.83
CA VAL A 197 7.87 -8.11 -7.66
C VAL A 197 9.35 -8.06 -8.04
N SER A 198 10.08 -9.17 -7.86
CA SER A 198 11.49 -9.32 -8.20
C SER A 198 11.76 -9.55 -9.67
N ASP A 199 10.74 -9.84 -10.49
CA ASP A 199 10.95 -10.11 -11.92
C ASP A 199 11.60 -8.92 -12.62
N PRO A 200 12.63 -9.16 -13.45
CA PRO A 200 13.32 -8.09 -14.15
C PRO A 200 12.45 -7.44 -15.22
N THR A 201 11.56 -8.23 -15.85
CA THR A 201 10.66 -7.80 -16.95
C THR A 201 9.37 -8.62 -16.94
N VAL A 202 8.34 -8.11 -17.61
CA VAL A 202 7.04 -8.80 -17.85
C VAL A 202 6.82 -9.13 -19.32
N ASP A 203 7.87 -9.13 -20.13
CA ASP A 203 7.79 -9.31 -21.58
C ASP A 203 7.14 -10.62 -21.99
N SER A 204 7.51 -11.72 -21.32
CA SER A 204 6.96 -13.05 -21.59
C SER A 204 5.47 -13.14 -21.25
N GLN A 205 5.06 -12.51 -20.17
CA GLN A 205 3.66 -12.46 -19.77
C GLN A 205 2.81 -11.71 -20.80
N ILE A 206 3.28 -10.56 -21.28
CA ILE A 206 2.59 -9.78 -22.32
C ILE A 206 2.46 -10.55 -23.63
N LEU A 207 3.53 -11.24 -24.07
CA LEU A 207 3.48 -12.09 -25.27
C LEU A 207 2.48 -13.25 -25.12
N GLN A 208 2.40 -13.87 -23.96
CA GLN A 208 1.42 -14.94 -23.66
C GLN A 208 -0.03 -14.42 -23.72
N LEU A 209 -0.28 -13.22 -23.17
CA LEU A 209 -1.60 -12.59 -23.19
C LEU A 209 -2.04 -12.24 -24.61
N GLN A 210 -1.12 -11.68 -25.42
CA GLN A 210 -1.37 -11.41 -26.85
C GLN A 210 -1.64 -12.70 -27.63
N ALA A 211 -0.80 -13.74 -27.45
CA ALA A 211 -0.95 -15.02 -28.14
C ALA A 211 -2.27 -15.74 -27.79
N ALA A 212 -2.83 -15.49 -26.61
CA ALA A 212 -4.15 -16.00 -26.21
C ALA A 212 -5.32 -15.25 -26.89
N GLY A 213 -5.03 -14.26 -27.73
CA GLY A 213 -6.04 -13.49 -28.47
C GLY A 213 -6.77 -12.44 -27.62
N ALA A 214 -6.15 -11.97 -26.54
CA ALA A 214 -6.72 -10.88 -25.77
C ALA A 214 -6.74 -9.57 -26.56
N ASP A 215 -7.86 -8.85 -26.50
CA ASP A 215 -8.08 -7.53 -27.09
C ASP A 215 -8.20 -6.43 -26.05
N THR A 216 -8.17 -6.82 -24.79
CA THR A 216 -8.27 -5.93 -23.63
C THR A 216 -7.29 -6.41 -22.58
N LEU A 217 -6.41 -5.52 -22.13
CA LEU A 217 -5.40 -5.81 -21.11
C LEU A 217 -5.77 -5.17 -19.77
N LEU A 218 -5.84 -5.97 -18.73
CA LEU A 218 -5.88 -5.51 -17.34
C LEU A 218 -4.53 -5.71 -16.67
N VAL A 219 -4.12 -4.71 -15.88
CA VAL A 219 -2.81 -4.68 -15.23
C VAL A 219 -2.99 -4.43 -13.73
N PHE A 220 -2.87 -5.48 -12.93
CA PHE A 220 -2.96 -5.46 -11.48
C PHE A 220 -1.59 -5.73 -10.85
N THR A 221 -0.67 -4.79 -10.99
CA THR A 221 0.72 -4.99 -10.62
C THR A 221 1.40 -3.70 -10.14
N SER A 222 2.69 -3.81 -9.78
CA SER A 222 3.51 -2.67 -9.36
C SER A 222 3.70 -1.64 -10.48
N ASN A 223 4.01 -0.39 -10.11
CA ASN A 223 4.27 0.69 -11.06
C ASN A 223 5.36 0.33 -12.09
N LYS A 224 6.43 -0.35 -11.64
CA LYS A 224 7.53 -0.80 -12.52
C LYS A 224 7.01 -1.78 -13.58
N ALA A 225 6.34 -2.85 -13.15
CA ALA A 225 5.83 -3.88 -14.04
C ALA A 225 4.72 -3.34 -14.96
N GLY A 226 3.85 -2.46 -14.45
CA GLY A 226 2.83 -1.78 -15.27
C GLY A 226 3.45 -0.94 -16.39
N ALA A 227 4.47 -0.14 -16.08
CA ALA A 227 5.18 0.64 -17.10
C ALA A 227 5.91 -0.25 -18.13
N GLN A 228 6.46 -1.38 -17.71
CA GLN A 228 7.06 -2.37 -18.61
C GLN A 228 6.02 -3.00 -19.52
N ALA A 229 4.85 -3.37 -18.98
CA ALA A 229 3.74 -3.94 -19.74
C ALA A 229 3.28 -3.00 -20.86
N ILE A 230 3.04 -1.71 -20.53
CA ILE A 230 2.61 -0.70 -21.51
C ILE A 230 3.66 -0.51 -22.61
N ARG A 231 4.96 -0.42 -22.23
CA ARG A 231 6.04 -0.32 -23.23
C ARG A 231 6.12 -1.54 -24.13
N LYS A 232 5.96 -2.75 -23.55
CA LYS A 232 5.97 -3.99 -24.35
C LYS A 232 4.81 -4.04 -25.31
N VAL A 233 3.59 -3.74 -24.87
CA VAL A 233 2.40 -3.64 -25.74
C VAL A 233 2.66 -2.73 -26.92
N GLY A 234 3.20 -1.52 -26.69
CA GLY A 234 3.56 -0.60 -27.75
C GLY A 234 4.63 -1.15 -28.71
N SER A 235 5.70 -1.77 -28.17
CA SER A 235 6.82 -2.27 -28.98
C SER A 235 6.47 -3.43 -29.93
N ILE A 236 5.46 -4.23 -29.56
CA ILE A 236 5.00 -5.37 -30.40
C ILE A 236 3.77 -5.01 -31.24
N GLY A 237 3.36 -3.74 -31.26
CA GLY A 237 2.20 -3.27 -32.03
C GLY A 237 0.87 -3.93 -31.64
N TRP A 238 0.74 -4.40 -30.39
CA TRP A 238 -0.52 -4.95 -29.89
C TRP A 238 -1.53 -3.81 -29.68
N LYS A 239 -2.61 -3.85 -30.48
CA LYS A 239 -3.68 -2.82 -30.53
C LYS A 239 -4.90 -3.29 -29.74
#